data_c8d155928fc5ee1d8426713b09714a4d
#
_entry.id   c8d155928fc5ee1d8426713b09714a4d
#
_cell.length_a   1.000
_cell.length_b   1.000
_cell.length_c   1.000
_cell.angle_alpha   90.00
_cell.angle_beta   90.00
_cell.angle_gamma   90.00
#
_symmetry.space_group_name_H-M   'P 1'
#
loop_
_entity.id
_entity.type
_entity.pdbx_description
1 polymer ?
#
loop_
_entity_poly.entity_id
_entity_poly.type
_entity_poly.pdbx_seq_one_letter_code
_entity_poly.pdbx_strand_id
1 'polypeptide(L)'
;PKFITQMNTTYFQNAKFTGSYPTSEDLPSDSGSEIAFCGRSNCGKSSVLNALTNNKKLAKTSKTPGRTQAINVFEIGSSDQFKIIDLPGYGYAKVSKQMRAVWGQEIETYLTTRQCLKALCIIMDKRHPLKDDDLTLIDWCESKNLPMILLLNKSDKLSKNKIAQAVSS
;
A
#
# COMPACT_ATOMS: atom_id res chain seq x y z
N PRO A 1 15.40 -23.18 9.46
CA PRO A 1 15.61 -23.02 8.03
C PRO A 1 15.88 -21.55 7.71
N LYS A 2 17.11 -21.23 7.27
CA LYS A 2 17.50 -19.88 6.88
C LYS A 2 16.98 -19.62 5.47
N PHE A 3 15.87 -18.92 5.36
CA PHE A 3 15.50 -18.26 4.10
C PHE A 3 15.68 -16.74 4.28
N ILE A 4 16.95 -16.31 4.41
CA ILE A 4 17.30 -14.94 4.07
C ILE A 4 17.84 -15.03 2.65
N THR A 5 16.96 -15.01 1.69
CA THR A 5 17.32 -14.62 0.34
C THR A 5 17.76 -13.16 0.46
N GLN A 6 19.02 -12.85 0.15
CA GLN A 6 19.47 -11.48 0.01
C GLN A 6 18.58 -10.82 -1.06
N MET A 7 17.54 -10.12 -0.63
CA MET A 7 16.79 -9.27 -1.53
C MET A 7 17.77 -8.25 -2.08
N ASN A 8 17.93 -8.25 -3.38
CA ASN A 8 18.73 -7.24 -4.07
C ASN A 8 17.97 -5.92 -3.95
N THR A 9 18.22 -5.18 -2.88
CA THR A 9 17.53 -3.92 -2.56
C THR A 9 17.71 -2.86 -3.64
N THR A 10 18.71 -3.03 -4.52
CA THR A 10 18.95 -2.14 -5.66
C THR A 10 17.85 -2.20 -6.72
N TYR A 11 17.07 -3.29 -6.79
CA TYR A 11 16.00 -3.45 -7.77
C TYR A 11 14.96 -2.32 -7.68
N PHE A 12 14.52 -2.00 -6.46
CA PHE A 12 13.51 -0.95 -6.23
C PHE A 12 14.04 0.48 -6.35
N GLN A 13 15.37 0.66 -6.33
CA GLN A 13 15.98 1.99 -6.42
C GLN A 13 15.78 2.66 -7.78
N ASN A 14 15.43 1.89 -8.80
CA ASN A 14 15.13 2.38 -10.14
C ASN A 14 13.64 2.74 -10.35
N ALA A 15 12.88 2.86 -9.26
CA ALA A 15 11.48 3.22 -9.33
C ALA A 15 11.29 4.64 -9.87
N LYS A 16 10.39 4.78 -10.83
CA LYS A 16 10.01 6.07 -11.44
C LYS A 16 8.51 6.27 -11.33
N PHE A 17 8.11 7.45 -10.90
CA PHE A 17 6.71 7.85 -10.94
C PHE A 17 6.27 8.02 -12.39
N THR A 18 5.20 7.34 -12.79
CA THR A 18 4.68 7.38 -14.17
C THR A 18 3.35 8.09 -14.29
N GLY A 19 2.54 8.13 -13.24
CA GLY A 19 1.28 8.84 -13.28
C GLY A 19 0.45 8.73 -12.01
N SER A 20 -0.59 9.56 -11.99
CA SER A 20 -1.58 9.64 -10.92
C SER A 20 -2.96 9.56 -11.57
N TYR A 21 -3.75 8.57 -11.22
CA TYR A 21 -4.99 8.22 -11.91
C TYR A 21 -6.18 8.33 -10.95
N PRO A 22 -7.21 9.10 -11.30
CA PRO A 22 -8.38 9.29 -10.44
C PRO A 22 -9.19 8.02 -10.22
N THR A 23 -9.28 7.17 -11.23
CA THR A 23 -10.06 5.93 -11.20
C THR A 23 -9.21 4.72 -11.61
N SER A 24 -9.71 3.53 -11.30
CA SER A 24 -9.06 2.28 -11.72
C SER A 24 -9.13 2.06 -13.25
N GLU A 25 -10.13 2.64 -13.91
CA GLU A 25 -10.30 2.54 -15.36
C GLU A 25 -9.27 3.36 -16.14
N ASP A 26 -8.76 4.44 -15.53
CA ASP A 26 -7.77 5.32 -16.15
C ASP A 26 -6.35 4.74 -16.10
N LEU A 27 -6.12 3.66 -15.36
CA LEU A 27 -4.81 3.05 -15.18
C LEU A 27 -4.21 2.57 -16.51
N PRO A 28 -2.86 2.53 -16.61
CA PRO A 28 -2.19 1.92 -17.76
C PRO A 28 -2.62 0.48 -18.01
N SER A 29 -2.24 -0.06 -19.18
CA SER A 29 -2.57 -1.42 -19.60
C SER A 29 -2.39 -2.44 -18.48
N ASP A 30 -3.34 -3.36 -18.37
CA ASP A 30 -3.34 -4.44 -17.38
C ASP A 30 -2.37 -5.55 -17.80
N SER A 31 -1.07 -5.27 -17.67
CA SER A 31 0.03 -6.13 -18.12
C SER A 31 1.18 -6.14 -17.10
N GLY A 32 2.00 -7.16 -17.17
CA GLY A 32 3.13 -7.34 -16.27
C GLY A 32 2.72 -7.81 -14.88
N SER A 33 3.32 -7.26 -13.85
CA SER A 33 3.06 -7.60 -12.45
C SER A 33 2.97 -6.35 -11.59
N GLU A 34 1.96 -6.29 -10.74
CA GLU A 34 1.75 -5.18 -9.81
C GLU A 34 1.76 -5.68 -8.36
N ILE A 35 2.38 -4.90 -7.48
CA ILE A 35 2.18 -4.98 -6.04
C ILE A 35 1.56 -3.66 -5.60
N ALA A 36 0.37 -3.74 -4.99
CA ALA A 36 -0.31 -2.58 -4.47
C ALA A 36 0.03 -2.36 -3.00
N PHE A 37 0.14 -1.10 -2.61
CA PHE A 37 0.38 -0.67 -1.23
C PHE A 37 -0.80 0.14 -0.74
N CYS A 38 -1.34 -0.24 0.38
CA CYS A 38 -2.42 0.46 1.04
C CYS A 38 -2.15 0.57 2.55
N GLY A 39 -3.00 1.30 3.24
CA GLY A 39 -2.93 1.47 4.68
C GLY A 39 -3.78 2.64 5.14
N ARG A 40 -4.04 2.68 6.44
CA ARG A 40 -4.77 3.80 7.03
C ARG A 40 -4.01 5.11 6.85
N SER A 41 -4.76 6.20 6.81
CA SER A 41 -4.18 7.53 6.84
C SER A 41 -3.16 7.66 7.97
N ASN A 42 -2.01 8.23 7.67
CA ASN A 42 -0.89 8.42 8.61
C ASN A 42 -0.22 7.13 9.15
N CYS A 43 -0.44 5.97 8.56
CA CYS A 43 0.30 4.75 8.89
C CYS A 43 1.78 4.81 8.46
N GLY A 44 2.13 5.77 7.60
CA GLY A 44 3.48 5.95 7.08
C GLY A 44 3.73 5.28 5.74
N LYS A 45 2.69 5.03 4.94
CA LYS A 45 2.77 4.39 3.62
C LYS A 45 3.80 5.07 2.70
N SER A 46 3.75 6.39 2.53
CA SER A 46 4.72 7.13 1.72
C SER A 46 6.15 7.01 2.25
N SER A 47 6.34 6.95 3.56
CA SER A 47 7.66 6.74 4.16
C SER A 47 8.20 5.35 3.84
N VAL A 48 7.34 4.33 3.87
CA VAL A 48 7.70 2.95 3.49
C VAL A 48 8.09 2.88 2.01
N LEU A 49 7.28 3.47 1.12
CA LEU A 49 7.59 3.51 -0.32
C LEU A 49 8.90 4.24 -0.60
N ASN A 50 9.13 5.38 0.04
CA ASN A 50 10.36 6.15 -0.11
C ASN A 50 11.59 5.37 0.41
N ALA A 51 11.44 4.64 1.51
CA ALA A 51 12.51 3.78 2.04
C ALA A 51 12.80 2.60 1.11
N LEU A 52 11.76 1.92 0.62
CA LEU A 52 11.87 0.79 -0.29
C LEU A 52 12.61 1.16 -1.58
N THR A 53 12.31 2.33 -2.12
CA THR A 53 12.88 2.82 -3.37
C THR A 53 14.17 3.62 -3.19
N ASN A 54 14.61 3.81 -1.95
CA ASN A 54 15.73 4.69 -1.58
C ASN A 54 15.61 6.12 -2.18
N ASN A 55 14.38 6.59 -2.31
CA ASN A 55 14.07 7.90 -2.89
C ASN A 55 13.13 8.68 -1.98
N LYS A 56 13.68 9.63 -1.22
CA LYS A 56 12.94 10.42 -0.22
C LYS A 56 11.79 11.27 -0.78
N LYS A 57 11.71 11.43 -2.10
CA LYS A 57 10.74 12.31 -2.77
C LYS A 57 9.83 11.56 -3.74
N LEU A 58 9.97 10.24 -3.87
CA LEU A 58 9.21 9.46 -4.85
C LEU A 58 7.72 9.49 -4.54
N ALA A 59 7.34 9.09 -3.34
CA ALA A 59 5.97 9.18 -2.87
C ALA A 59 5.77 10.48 -2.09
N LYS A 60 4.90 11.35 -2.59
CA LYS A 60 4.58 12.62 -1.92
C LYS A 60 3.69 12.35 -0.71
N THR A 61 4.13 12.80 0.45
CA THR A 61 3.26 12.83 1.63
C THR A 61 2.25 13.96 1.46
N SER A 62 1.02 13.67 1.05
CA SER A 62 -0.02 14.68 1.07
C SER A 62 -0.48 14.87 2.52
N LYS A 63 -0.24 16.06 3.06
CA LYS A 63 -0.69 16.44 4.41
C LYS A 63 -2.12 16.98 4.42
N THR A 64 -2.78 17.09 3.28
CA THR A 64 -4.08 17.74 3.17
C THR A 64 -5.19 16.70 3.08
N PRO A 65 -6.03 16.54 4.11
CA PRO A 65 -7.24 15.73 4.03
C PRO A 65 -8.20 16.31 2.99
N GLY A 66 -8.83 15.47 2.16
CA GLY A 66 -9.92 15.89 1.27
C GLY A 66 -9.55 16.19 -0.19
N ARG A 67 -8.28 16.06 -0.61
CA ARG A 67 -7.97 16.03 -2.05
C ARG A 67 -8.38 14.70 -2.64
N THR A 68 -8.87 14.71 -3.89
CA THR A 68 -9.14 13.52 -4.70
C THR A 68 -7.95 12.58 -4.59
N GLN A 69 -8.18 11.44 -4.01
CA GLN A 69 -7.11 10.49 -3.73
C GLN A 69 -6.95 9.64 -4.97
N ALA A 70 -5.91 9.91 -5.73
CA ALA A 70 -5.61 9.17 -6.95
C ALA A 70 -4.79 7.92 -6.65
N ILE A 71 -4.86 6.97 -7.55
CA ILE A 71 -3.99 5.78 -7.60
C ILE A 71 -2.69 6.22 -8.26
N ASN A 72 -1.57 6.13 -7.54
CA ASN A 72 -0.26 6.49 -8.07
C ASN A 72 0.47 5.24 -8.58
N VAL A 73 1.08 5.35 -9.74
CA VAL A 73 1.82 4.28 -10.40
C VAL A 73 3.29 4.60 -10.46
N PHE A 74 4.11 3.64 -10.06
CA PHE A 74 5.56 3.68 -10.17
C PHE A 74 6.04 2.45 -10.93
N GLU A 75 6.81 2.65 -11.98
CA GLU A 75 7.48 1.56 -12.71
C GLU A 75 8.85 1.27 -12.11
N ILE A 76 9.22 -0.01 -12.07
CA ILE A 76 10.49 -0.50 -11.57
C ILE A 76 11.35 -0.96 -12.74
N GLY A 77 12.55 -0.39 -12.85
CA GLY A 77 13.48 -0.74 -13.91
C GLY A 77 13.18 -0.05 -15.24
N SER A 78 13.62 -0.67 -16.33
CA SER A 78 13.48 -0.14 -17.70
C SER A 78 12.33 -0.76 -18.49
N SER A 79 11.58 -1.65 -17.87
CA SER A 79 10.43 -2.31 -18.48
C SER A 79 9.19 -2.08 -17.66
N ASP A 80 8.05 -1.94 -18.31
CA ASP A 80 6.71 -1.83 -17.72
C ASP A 80 6.21 -3.16 -17.08
N GLN A 81 7.11 -4.13 -16.93
CA GLN A 81 6.77 -5.47 -16.42
C GLN A 81 6.51 -5.51 -14.92
N PHE A 82 7.08 -4.58 -14.15
CA PHE A 82 6.85 -4.55 -12.72
C PHE A 82 6.48 -3.14 -12.24
N LYS A 83 5.35 -3.04 -11.54
CA LYS A 83 4.81 -1.77 -11.06
C LYS A 83 4.52 -1.83 -9.56
N ILE A 84 4.75 -0.72 -8.90
CA ILE A 84 4.22 -0.44 -7.56
C ILE A 84 3.01 0.48 -7.72
N ILE A 85 1.92 0.09 -7.09
CA ILE A 85 0.68 0.86 -7.06
C ILE A 85 0.49 1.41 -5.66
N ASP A 86 0.49 2.71 -5.53
CA ASP A 86 0.22 3.41 -4.28
C ASP A 86 -1.25 3.78 -4.23
N LEU A 87 -2.03 2.98 -3.50
CA LEU A 87 -3.45 3.19 -3.32
C LEU A 87 -3.69 4.32 -2.31
N PRO A 88 -4.80 5.06 -2.45
CA PRO A 88 -5.18 6.05 -1.45
C PRO A 88 -5.27 5.47 -0.04
N GLY A 89 -4.92 6.26 0.98
CA GLY A 89 -5.07 5.84 2.38
C GLY A 89 -6.55 5.79 2.81
N TYR A 90 -6.93 4.86 3.67
CA TYR A 90 -8.29 4.72 4.22
C TYR A 90 -8.40 5.22 5.67
N GLY A 91 -9.60 5.20 6.24
CA GLY A 91 -9.83 5.52 7.66
C GLY A 91 -9.71 7.01 8.01
N TYR A 92 -9.97 7.92 7.09
CA TYR A 92 -10.03 9.35 7.39
C TYR A 92 -11.27 9.69 8.21
N ALA A 93 -11.08 10.11 9.46
CA ALA A 93 -12.18 10.51 10.33
C ALA A 93 -12.91 11.79 9.85
N LYS A 94 -12.25 12.61 9.03
CA LYS A 94 -12.76 13.92 8.56
C LYS A 94 -13.41 13.91 7.19
N VAL A 95 -13.50 12.76 6.50
CA VAL A 95 -14.17 12.67 5.20
C VAL A 95 -15.63 12.19 5.37
N SER A 96 -16.51 12.66 4.49
CA SER A 96 -17.93 12.29 4.51
C SER A 96 -18.11 10.79 4.28
N LYS A 97 -19.25 10.24 4.73
CA LYS A 97 -19.62 8.84 4.45
C LYS A 97 -19.64 8.56 2.94
N GLN A 98 -20.11 9.54 2.15
CA GLN A 98 -20.19 9.43 0.69
C GLN A 98 -18.79 9.31 0.05
N MET A 99 -17.82 10.13 0.46
CA MET A 99 -16.45 10.03 -0.04
C MET A 99 -15.80 8.70 0.35
N ARG A 100 -16.09 8.17 1.55
CA ARG A 100 -15.61 6.85 1.97
C ARG A 100 -16.19 5.71 1.11
N ALA A 101 -17.47 5.83 0.74
CA ALA A 101 -18.12 4.84 -0.10
C ALA A 101 -17.54 4.83 -1.53
N VAL A 102 -17.37 6.01 -2.15
CA VAL A 102 -16.77 6.14 -3.49
C VAL A 102 -15.33 5.62 -3.49
N TRP A 103 -14.54 5.98 -2.48
CA TRP A 103 -13.17 5.51 -2.34
C TRP A 103 -13.10 3.99 -2.17
N GLY A 104 -13.97 3.43 -1.34
CA GLY A 104 -14.05 1.98 -1.14
C GLY A 104 -14.42 1.26 -2.43
N GLN A 105 -15.35 1.79 -3.20
CA GLN A 105 -15.77 1.24 -4.49
C GLN A 105 -14.64 1.24 -5.52
N GLU A 106 -13.86 2.31 -5.64
CA GLU A 106 -12.72 2.39 -6.56
C GLU A 106 -11.62 1.37 -6.20
N ILE A 107 -11.30 1.24 -4.91
CA ILE A 107 -10.32 0.25 -4.45
C ILE A 107 -10.84 -1.17 -4.67
N GLU A 108 -12.09 -1.43 -4.37
CA GLU A 108 -12.70 -2.74 -4.60
C GLU A 108 -12.68 -3.09 -6.09
N THR A 109 -13.04 -2.16 -6.96
CA THR A 109 -12.97 -2.34 -8.41
C THR A 109 -11.55 -2.68 -8.84
N TYR A 110 -10.56 -1.88 -8.43
CA TYR A 110 -9.16 -2.15 -8.73
C TYR A 110 -8.72 -3.55 -8.26
N LEU A 111 -8.95 -3.88 -7.00
CA LEU A 111 -8.53 -5.15 -6.42
C LEU A 111 -9.23 -6.36 -7.04
N THR A 112 -10.46 -6.19 -7.56
CA THR A 112 -11.27 -7.26 -8.14
C THR A 112 -10.97 -7.49 -9.61
N THR A 113 -10.75 -6.43 -10.37
CA THR A 113 -10.68 -6.51 -11.85
C THR A 113 -9.24 -6.58 -12.37
N ARG A 114 -8.25 -6.09 -11.61
CA ARG A 114 -6.88 -5.97 -12.09
C ARG A 114 -6.18 -7.33 -12.16
N GLN A 115 -5.93 -7.84 -13.36
CA GLN A 115 -5.36 -9.16 -13.62
C GLN A 115 -3.85 -9.24 -13.30
N CYS A 116 -3.13 -8.15 -13.55
CA CYS A 116 -1.69 -8.09 -13.27
C CYS A 116 -1.35 -7.85 -11.79
N LEU A 117 -2.34 -7.61 -10.91
CA LEU A 117 -2.15 -7.50 -9.47
C LEU A 117 -1.75 -8.87 -8.89
N LYS A 118 -0.60 -8.93 -8.23
CA LYS A 118 -0.04 -10.17 -7.67
C LYS A 118 -0.16 -10.24 -6.15
N ALA A 119 -0.08 -9.11 -5.47
CA ALA A 119 -0.21 -9.04 -4.01
C ALA A 119 -0.60 -7.64 -3.53
N LEU A 120 -1.22 -7.59 -2.35
CA LEU A 120 -1.52 -6.36 -1.63
C LEU A 120 -0.63 -6.26 -0.39
N CYS A 121 0.11 -5.16 -0.24
CA CYS A 121 0.86 -4.84 0.95
C CYS A 121 0.05 -3.88 1.83
N ILE A 122 -0.38 -4.34 3.00
CA ILE A 122 -1.17 -3.57 3.97
C ILE A 122 -0.22 -3.03 5.03
N ILE A 123 -0.07 -1.71 5.09
CA ILE A 123 0.82 -1.03 6.03
C ILE A 123 0.02 -0.55 7.23
N MET A 124 0.42 -0.99 8.42
CA MET A 124 -0.21 -0.64 9.68
C MET A 124 0.78 0.09 10.59
N ASP A 125 0.28 1.04 11.36
CA ASP A 125 1.03 1.64 12.47
C ASP A 125 1.09 0.63 13.63
N LYS A 126 2.28 0.16 13.97
CA LYS A 126 2.48 -0.85 15.01
C LYS A 126 1.95 -0.44 16.39
N ARG A 127 1.79 0.84 16.65
CA ARG A 127 1.22 1.31 17.92
C ARG A 127 -0.29 1.01 18.04
N HIS A 128 -0.96 0.85 16.90
CA HIS A 128 -2.39 0.62 16.79
C HIS A 128 -2.69 -0.26 15.57
N PRO A 129 -2.20 -1.51 15.54
CA PRO A 129 -2.42 -2.43 14.43
C PRO A 129 -3.85 -3.00 14.46
N LEU A 130 -4.23 -3.63 13.37
CA LEU A 130 -5.46 -4.41 13.24
C LEU A 130 -6.72 -3.66 13.69
N LYS A 131 -6.87 -2.42 13.21
CA LYS A 131 -8.11 -1.67 13.37
C LYS A 131 -9.20 -2.28 12.48
N ASP A 132 -10.46 -1.97 12.77
CA ASP A 132 -11.62 -2.53 12.06
C ASP A 132 -11.49 -2.45 10.53
N ASP A 133 -11.02 -1.31 10.00
CA ASP A 133 -10.79 -1.15 8.56
C ASP A 133 -9.67 -2.09 8.04
N ASP A 134 -8.61 -2.32 8.83
CA ASP A 134 -7.52 -3.23 8.48
C ASP A 134 -8.04 -4.67 8.44
N LEU A 135 -8.81 -5.08 9.47
CA LEU A 135 -9.41 -6.41 9.56
C LEU A 135 -10.39 -6.66 8.41
N THR A 136 -11.25 -5.69 8.10
CA THR A 136 -12.20 -5.79 6.98
C THR A 136 -11.46 -6.03 5.66
N LEU A 137 -10.33 -5.33 5.43
CA LEU A 137 -9.54 -5.50 4.22
C LEU A 137 -8.82 -6.86 4.20
N ILE A 138 -8.31 -7.33 5.33
CA ILE A 138 -7.68 -8.65 5.46
C ILE A 138 -8.70 -9.76 5.15
N ASP A 139 -9.87 -9.73 5.78
CA ASP A 139 -10.95 -10.70 5.55
C ASP A 139 -11.38 -10.70 4.08
N TRP A 140 -11.46 -9.52 3.48
CA TRP A 140 -11.78 -9.39 2.07
C TRP A 140 -10.72 -10.04 1.18
N CYS A 141 -9.42 -9.78 1.44
CA CYS A 141 -8.32 -10.39 0.70
C CYS A 141 -8.33 -11.92 0.81
N GLU A 142 -8.58 -12.44 2.01
CA GLU A 142 -8.72 -13.89 2.24
C GLU A 142 -9.89 -14.47 1.44
N SER A 143 -11.04 -13.82 1.47
CA SER A 143 -12.22 -14.28 0.72
C SER A 143 -12.02 -14.33 -0.79
N LYS A 144 -11.10 -13.53 -1.31
CA LYS A 144 -10.75 -13.45 -2.74
C LYS A 144 -9.47 -14.23 -3.11
N ASN A 145 -8.84 -14.89 -2.13
CA ASN A 145 -7.54 -15.54 -2.31
C ASN A 145 -6.46 -14.59 -2.88
N LEU A 146 -6.54 -13.31 -2.56
CA LEU A 146 -5.52 -12.33 -2.94
C LEU A 146 -4.33 -12.43 -1.98
N PRO A 147 -3.13 -12.74 -2.46
CA PRO A 147 -1.94 -12.75 -1.62
C PRO A 147 -1.73 -11.40 -0.94
N MET A 148 -1.44 -11.39 0.36
CA MET A 148 -1.22 -10.17 1.12
C MET A 148 0.05 -10.24 1.96
N ILE A 149 0.63 -9.05 2.17
CA ILE A 149 1.79 -8.83 3.04
C ILE A 149 1.35 -7.82 4.10
N LEU A 150 1.46 -8.20 5.37
CA LEU A 150 1.18 -7.30 6.48
C LEU A 150 2.48 -6.66 6.95
N LEU A 151 2.58 -5.33 6.88
CA LEU A 151 3.76 -4.58 7.25
C LEU A 151 3.48 -3.67 8.45
N LEU A 152 4.17 -3.93 9.55
CA LEU A 152 4.08 -3.14 10.77
C LEU A 152 5.14 -2.04 10.77
N ASN A 153 4.71 -0.81 10.53
CA ASN A 153 5.57 0.38 10.49
C ASN A 153 5.67 1.08 11.87
N LYS A 154 6.63 2.00 12.01
CA LYS A 154 6.89 2.81 13.22
C LYS A 154 7.28 1.97 14.44
N SER A 155 7.98 0.87 14.24
CA SER A 155 8.47 0.00 15.31
C SER A 155 9.48 0.70 16.24
N ASP A 156 10.18 1.72 15.73
CA ASP A 156 11.08 2.60 16.48
C ASP A 156 10.39 3.39 17.59
N LYS A 157 9.05 3.56 17.49
CA LYS A 157 8.21 4.24 18.49
C LYS A 157 7.76 3.36 19.65
N LEU A 158 8.18 2.08 19.67
CA LEU A 158 7.83 1.12 20.72
C LEU A 158 9.08 0.53 21.38
N SER A 159 9.00 0.25 22.68
CA SER A 159 10.05 -0.53 23.36
C SER A 159 10.09 -1.97 22.83
N LYS A 160 11.26 -2.62 22.93
CA LYS A 160 11.46 -4.01 22.46
C LYS A 160 10.43 -4.99 23.02
N ASN A 161 10.04 -4.83 24.30
CA ASN A 161 9.05 -5.69 24.95
C ASN A 161 7.64 -5.55 24.36
N LYS A 162 7.23 -4.31 24.01
CA LYS A 162 5.96 -4.07 23.31
C LYS A 162 5.96 -4.59 21.88
N ILE A 163 7.15 -4.65 21.27
CA ILE A 163 7.33 -5.24 19.95
C ILE A 163 7.03 -6.74 19.98
N ALA A 164 7.58 -7.47 20.95
CA ALA A 164 7.37 -8.91 21.08
C ALA A 164 5.89 -9.26 21.34
N GLN A 165 5.23 -8.50 22.20
CA GLN A 165 3.78 -8.70 22.50
C GLN A 165 2.88 -8.50 21.29
N ALA A 166 3.14 -7.49 20.44
CA ALA A 166 2.31 -7.20 19.27
C ALA A 166 2.50 -8.19 18.09
N VAL A 167 3.52 -9.04 18.14
CA VAL A 167 3.76 -10.10 17.13
C VAL A 167 3.17 -11.44 17.60
N SER A 168 2.92 -11.59 18.91
CA SER A 168 2.43 -12.83 19.54
C SER A 168 0.91 -12.85 19.72
N SER A 169 0.23 -11.74 19.47
CA SER A 169 -1.23 -11.60 19.50
C SER A 169 -1.84 -11.72 18.10
#